data_a986ec9fdd0331ce341efb62e0eac5ad
#
_entry.id   a986ec9fdd0331ce341efb62e0eac5ad
#
_cell.length_a   1.000
_cell.length_b   1.000
_cell.length_c   1.000
_cell.angle_alpha   90.00
_cell.angle_beta   90.00
_cell.angle_gamma   90.00
#
_symmetry.space_group_name_H-M   'P 1'
#
loop_
_entity.id
_entity.type
_entity.pdbx_description
1 polymer ?
#
loop_
_entity_poly.entity_id
_entity_poly.type
_entity_poly.pdbx_seq_one_letter_code
_entity_poly.pdbx_strand_id
1 'polypeptide(L)'
;MKRRGMALGLAALMTCTALFTTTAKAENKGSDEKETIKFTYWGSGDEKKAIEESVDKFMEANPNIEVDLMHIPYEDFLTKLNAMIAAGEAPDVSYSASWKCQMGEDGLIYNFYDLLDDMGLSKDDYL
;
A
#
# COMPACT_ATOMS: atom_id res chain seq x y z
N MET A 1 -2.83 57.40 45.14
CA MET A 1 -2.93 58.72 44.52
C MET A 1 -3.11 58.62 43.00
N LYS A 2 -4.20 59.25 42.51
CA LYS A 2 -4.40 59.79 41.16
C LYS A 2 -4.19 58.81 39.97
N ARG A 3 -5.26 58.45 39.31
CA ARG A 3 -6.26 59.07 38.43
C ARG A 3 -5.89 59.03 36.95
N ARG A 4 -6.84 58.46 36.21
CA ARG A 4 -7.48 58.92 34.92
C ARG A 4 -6.69 58.56 33.67
N GLY A 5 -7.32 58.17 32.62
CA GLY A 5 -8.70 58.17 32.07
C GLY A 5 -8.67 57.48 30.74
N MET A 6 -9.63 56.70 30.39
CA MET A 6 -10.73 56.98 29.50
C MET A 6 -10.36 57.48 28.09
N ALA A 7 -10.60 56.64 27.07
CA ALA A 7 -11.27 57.04 25.84
C ALA A 7 -11.77 55.83 25.02
N LEU A 8 -13.03 55.89 24.68
CA LEU A 8 -13.79 55.04 23.75
C LEU A 8 -13.22 55.11 22.33
N GLY A 9 -13.31 53.99 21.63
CA GLY A 9 -13.18 53.97 20.19
C GLY A 9 -13.95 52.75 19.63
N LEU A 10 -15.25 52.96 19.41
CA LEU A 10 -16.16 52.05 18.74
C LEU A 10 -15.89 52.10 17.25
N ALA A 11 -15.46 51.04 16.62
CA ALA A 11 -15.51 50.88 15.18
C ALA A 11 -15.94 49.47 14.83
N ALA A 12 -17.20 49.35 14.49
CA ALA A 12 -17.77 48.15 13.87
C ALA A 12 -17.23 48.05 12.46
N LEU A 13 -16.57 46.95 12.14
CA LEU A 13 -16.36 46.53 10.76
C LEU A 13 -16.91 45.11 10.58
N MET A 14 -18.08 45.08 9.96
CA MET A 14 -18.61 43.85 9.34
C MET A 14 -17.63 43.39 8.29
N THR A 15 -17.02 42.24 8.47
CA THR A 15 -16.37 41.53 7.38
C THR A 15 -17.10 40.20 7.13
N CYS A 16 -17.65 40.17 5.95
CA CYS A 16 -18.33 39.11 5.27
C CYS A 16 -17.50 37.81 5.33
N THR A 17 -17.96 36.80 6.08
CA THR A 17 -17.42 35.46 6.02
C THR A 17 -17.91 34.80 4.72
N ALA A 18 -17.10 34.89 3.68
CA ALA A 18 -17.26 34.07 2.51
C ALA A 18 -16.90 32.61 2.91
N LEU A 19 -17.90 31.77 3.02
CA LEU A 19 -17.76 30.31 3.10
C LEU A 19 -17.14 29.81 1.80
N PHE A 20 -15.83 29.70 1.76
CA PHE A 20 -15.15 28.90 0.75
C PHE A 20 -15.33 27.44 1.14
N THR A 21 -16.33 26.79 0.58
CA THR A 21 -16.37 25.34 0.49
C THR A 21 -15.27 24.91 -0.49
N THR A 22 -14.07 24.71 0.02
CA THR A 22 -13.05 23.97 -0.70
C THR A 22 -13.47 22.50 -0.71
N THR A 23 -14.12 22.08 -1.80
CA THR A 23 -14.15 20.67 -2.16
C THR A 23 -12.69 20.28 -2.38
N ALA A 24 -12.10 19.62 -1.39
CA ALA A 24 -10.83 18.93 -1.55
C ALA A 24 -11.09 17.77 -2.52
N LYS A 25 -10.97 18.07 -3.81
CA LYS A 25 -10.70 17.05 -4.80
C LYS A 25 -9.33 16.48 -4.40
N ALA A 26 -9.29 15.25 -3.94
CA ALA A 26 -8.05 14.54 -3.78
C ALA A 26 -7.41 14.46 -5.17
N GLU A 27 -6.55 15.41 -5.47
CA GLU A 27 -5.59 15.26 -6.55
C GLU A 27 -4.66 14.13 -6.10
N ASN A 28 -4.86 12.97 -6.69
CA ASN A 28 -3.86 11.91 -6.74
C ASN A 28 -2.65 12.54 -7.46
N LYS A 29 -1.76 13.13 -6.67
CA LYS A 29 -0.49 13.63 -7.14
C LYS A 29 0.34 12.39 -7.42
N GLY A 30 0.26 11.90 -8.67
CA GLY A 30 1.17 10.88 -9.16
C GLY A 30 2.58 11.36 -8.84
N SER A 31 3.20 10.77 -7.83
CA SER A 31 4.62 10.93 -7.63
C SER A 31 5.28 10.28 -8.85
N ASP A 32 6.18 10.99 -9.53
CA ASP A 32 7.08 10.42 -10.55
C ASP A 32 8.07 9.40 -9.93
N GLU A 33 7.88 9.04 -8.68
CA GLU A 33 8.66 8.07 -7.93
C GLU A 33 8.13 6.68 -8.21
N LYS A 34 8.96 5.82 -8.78
CA LYS A 34 8.62 4.40 -8.98
C LYS A 34 8.46 3.71 -7.64
N GLU A 35 7.35 3.00 -7.49
CA GLU A 35 7.14 2.10 -6.36
C GLU A 35 7.75 0.74 -6.69
N THR A 36 8.45 0.12 -5.73
CA THR A 36 9.03 -1.20 -5.88
C THR A 36 8.26 -2.21 -5.06
N ILE A 37 7.78 -3.28 -5.71
CA ILE A 37 7.11 -4.42 -5.08
C ILE A 37 8.07 -5.60 -5.07
N LYS A 38 8.38 -6.14 -3.91
CA LYS A 38 9.18 -7.37 -3.75
C LYS A 38 8.27 -8.59 -3.86
N PHE A 39 8.49 -9.41 -4.86
CA PHE A 39 7.72 -10.62 -5.09
C PHE A 39 8.59 -11.87 -5.03
N THR A 40 8.30 -12.79 -4.12
CA THR A 40 9.00 -14.08 -4.00
C THR A 40 8.16 -15.22 -4.52
N TYR A 41 8.77 -16.10 -5.30
CA TYR A 41 8.11 -17.23 -5.93
C TYR A 41 9.04 -18.44 -6.07
N TRP A 42 8.44 -19.62 -6.24
CA TRP A 42 9.15 -20.82 -6.68
C TRP A 42 8.62 -21.26 -8.03
N GLY A 43 9.29 -22.19 -8.64
CA GLY A 43 8.94 -22.79 -9.93
C GLY A 43 10.20 -23.17 -10.69
N SER A 44 10.04 -23.99 -11.72
CA SER A 44 11.14 -24.41 -12.57
C SER A 44 10.69 -24.48 -14.04
N GLY A 45 11.65 -24.47 -14.96
CA GLY A 45 11.38 -24.61 -16.38
C GLY A 45 10.36 -23.59 -16.90
N ASP A 46 9.28 -24.08 -17.51
CA ASP A 46 8.26 -23.24 -18.15
C ASP A 46 7.43 -22.43 -17.15
N GLU A 47 7.23 -22.94 -15.93
CA GLU A 47 6.52 -22.23 -14.88
C GLU A 47 7.26 -20.93 -14.49
N LYS A 48 8.57 -21.06 -14.23
CA LYS A 48 9.41 -19.91 -13.92
C LYS A 48 9.35 -18.87 -15.05
N LYS A 49 9.51 -19.32 -16.29
CA LYS A 49 9.47 -18.44 -17.47
C LYS A 49 8.11 -17.73 -17.61
N ALA A 50 7.00 -18.44 -17.38
CA ALA A 50 5.67 -17.85 -17.46
C ALA A 50 5.44 -16.76 -16.41
N ILE A 51 5.99 -16.93 -15.20
CA ILE A 51 5.92 -15.92 -14.13
C ILE A 51 6.74 -14.70 -14.53
N GLU A 52 7.98 -14.89 -14.98
CA GLU A 52 8.86 -13.80 -15.42
C GLU A 52 8.21 -12.99 -16.56
N GLU A 53 7.70 -13.66 -17.60
CA GLU A 53 6.99 -13.00 -18.70
C GLU A 53 5.70 -12.27 -18.25
N SER A 54 5.00 -12.78 -17.24
CA SER A 54 3.80 -12.14 -16.70
C SER A 54 4.13 -10.88 -15.92
N VAL A 55 5.22 -10.91 -15.15
CA VAL A 55 5.73 -9.75 -14.41
C VAL A 55 6.23 -8.68 -15.37
N ASP A 56 6.94 -9.05 -16.42
CA ASP A 56 7.39 -8.11 -17.45
C ASP A 56 6.20 -7.37 -18.09
N LYS A 57 5.14 -8.11 -18.47
CA LYS A 57 3.90 -7.50 -19.02
C LYS A 57 3.18 -6.60 -18.01
N PHE A 58 3.21 -6.97 -16.73
CA PHE A 58 2.66 -6.14 -15.67
C PHE A 58 3.42 -4.82 -15.56
N MET A 59 4.76 -4.85 -15.55
CA MET A 59 5.58 -3.65 -15.52
C MET A 59 5.43 -2.78 -16.78
N GLU A 60 5.28 -3.39 -17.95
CA GLU A 60 4.97 -2.66 -19.20
C GLU A 60 3.63 -1.91 -19.11
N ALA A 61 2.61 -2.53 -18.49
CA ALA A 61 1.30 -1.93 -18.30
C ALA A 61 1.28 -0.89 -17.15
N ASN A 62 2.24 -0.95 -16.21
CA ASN A 62 2.31 -0.11 -15.03
C ASN A 62 3.72 0.49 -14.87
N PRO A 63 4.11 1.48 -15.70
CA PRO A 63 5.48 1.97 -15.78
C PRO A 63 5.99 2.67 -14.51
N ASN A 64 5.10 3.01 -13.60
CA ASN A 64 5.40 3.58 -12.28
C ASN A 64 5.62 2.51 -11.20
N ILE A 65 5.48 1.21 -11.54
CA ILE A 65 5.72 0.09 -10.62
C ILE A 65 6.91 -0.72 -11.14
N GLU A 66 7.84 -1.01 -10.25
CA GLU A 66 8.93 -1.95 -10.46
C GLU A 66 8.70 -3.19 -9.61
N VAL A 67 8.86 -4.38 -10.17
CA VAL A 67 8.77 -5.63 -9.41
C VAL A 67 10.17 -6.23 -9.24
N ASP A 68 10.63 -6.26 -8.00
CA ASP A 68 11.84 -6.99 -7.59
C ASP A 68 11.47 -8.47 -7.40
N LEU A 69 11.77 -9.26 -8.44
CA LEU A 69 11.34 -10.65 -8.56
C LEU A 69 12.41 -11.61 -8.02
N MET A 70 12.11 -12.29 -6.92
CA MET A 70 13.03 -13.21 -6.27
C MET A 70 12.59 -14.67 -6.42
N HIS A 71 13.33 -15.43 -7.21
CA HIS A 71 13.14 -16.89 -7.29
C HIS A 71 13.84 -17.59 -6.14
N ILE A 72 13.10 -18.45 -5.42
CA ILE A 72 13.61 -19.30 -4.33
C ILE A 72 13.16 -20.73 -4.63
N PRO A 73 14.07 -21.73 -4.68
CA PRO A 73 13.69 -23.14 -4.80
C PRO A 73 12.68 -23.55 -3.72
N TYR A 74 11.74 -24.42 -4.08
CA TYR A 74 10.65 -24.80 -3.17
C TYR A 74 11.13 -25.38 -1.84
N GLU A 75 12.17 -26.20 -1.86
CA GLU A 75 12.77 -26.83 -0.68
C GLU A 75 13.34 -25.81 0.32
N ASP A 76 13.83 -24.67 -0.15
CA ASP A 76 14.42 -23.61 0.68
C ASP A 76 13.43 -22.49 1.00
N PHE A 77 12.27 -22.49 0.34
CA PHE A 77 11.37 -21.35 0.28
C PHE A 77 10.90 -20.89 1.66
N LEU A 78 10.32 -21.79 2.44
CA LEU A 78 9.78 -21.47 3.76
C LEU A 78 10.88 -21.01 4.73
N THR A 79 12.05 -21.67 4.69
CA THR A 79 13.19 -21.30 5.54
C THR A 79 13.66 -19.88 5.24
N LYS A 80 13.79 -19.57 3.95
CA LYS A 80 14.24 -18.24 3.51
C LYS A 80 13.20 -17.16 3.77
N LEU A 81 11.93 -17.46 3.52
CA LEU A 81 10.82 -16.54 3.80
C LEU A 81 10.77 -16.20 5.30
N ASN A 82 10.85 -17.19 6.19
CA ASN A 82 10.88 -16.96 7.64
C ASN A 82 12.09 -16.13 8.07
N ALA A 83 13.25 -16.34 7.46
CA ALA A 83 14.44 -15.53 7.74
C ALA A 83 14.25 -14.06 7.31
N MET A 84 13.64 -13.82 6.15
CA MET A 84 13.34 -12.47 5.67
C MET A 84 12.33 -11.76 6.59
N ILE A 85 11.27 -12.46 7.02
CA ILE A 85 10.29 -11.93 7.98
C ILE A 85 10.97 -11.57 9.30
N ALA A 86 11.81 -12.46 9.83
CA ALA A 86 12.52 -12.23 11.09
C ALA A 86 13.51 -11.06 11.01
N ALA A 87 14.05 -10.79 9.83
CA ALA A 87 14.94 -9.65 9.57
C ALA A 87 14.18 -8.32 9.35
N GLY A 88 12.85 -8.34 9.25
CA GLY A 88 12.06 -7.15 8.88
C GLY A 88 12.16 -6.80 7.39
N GLU A 89 12.56 -7.76 6.56
CA GLU A 89 12.75 -7.65 5.09
C GLU A 89 11.75 -8.52 4.33
N ALA A 90 10.56 -8.73 4.91
CA ALA A 90 9.51 -9.52 4.28
C ALA A 90 9.19 -9.01 2.85
N PRO A 91 8.90 -9.91 1.91
CA PRO A 91 8.40 -9.50 0.59
C PRO A 91 6.98 -8.95 0.71
N ASP A 92 6.59 -8.06 -0.22
CA ASP A 92 5.23 -7.54 -0.30
C ASP A 92 4.25 -8.60 -0.81
N VAL A 93 4.70 -9.44 -1.73
CA VAL A 93 3.95 -10.55 -2.31
C VAL A 93 4.79 -11.81 -2.27
N SER A 94 4.17 -12.92 -1.93
CA SER A 94 4.85 -14.21 -1.84
C SER A 94 3.96 -15.36 -2.30
N TYR A 95 4.53 -16.32 -2.99
CA TYR A 95 3.91 -17.63 -3.14
C TYR A 95 3.67 -18.27 -1.77
N SER A 96 2.62 -19.04 -1.65
CA SER A 96 2.29 -19.73 -0.40
C SER A 96 1.82 -21.16 -0.66
N ALA A 97 2.00 -22.03 0.33
CA ALA A 97 1.51 -23.38 0.34
C ALA A 97 0.71 -23.65 1.63
N SER A 98 0.77 -24.85 2.17
CA SER A 98 0.01 -25.24 3.38
C SER A 98 0.31 -24.38 4.62
N TRP A 99 1.48 -23.76 4.71
CA TRP A 99 1.88 -22.89 5.83
C TRP A 99 1.13 -21.54 5.90
N LYS A 100 0.40 -21.15 4.84
CA LYS A 100 -0.36 -19.88 4.83
C LYS A 100 -1.37 -19.75 5.97
N CYS A 101 -1.98 -20.86 6.39
CA CYS A 101 -2.94 -20.84 7.49
C CYS A 101 -2.27 -20.42 8.80
N GLN A 102 -1.11 -21.00 9.10
CA GLN A 102 -0.33 -20.64 10.29
C GLN A 102 0.15 -19.18 10.22
N MET A 103 0.65 -18.74 9.06
CA MET A 103 1.05 -17.34 8.88
C MET A 103 -0.11 -16.36 9.08
N GLY A 104 -1.33 -16.75 8.68
CA GLY A 104 -2.52 -15.96 8.93
C GLY A 104 -2.87 -15.88 10.42
N GLU A 105 -2.80 -17.01 11.15
CA GLU A 105 -3.02 -17.06 12.60
C GLU A 105 -1.98 -16.25 13.37
N ASP A 106 -0.73 -16.24 12.89
CA ASP A 106 0.38 -15.48 13.47
C ASP A 106 0.34 -13.99 13.08
N GLY A 107 -0.61 -13.56 12.24
CA GLY A 107 -0.75 -12.17 11.80
C GLY A 107 0.36 -11.69 10.86
N LEU A 108 1.03 -12.60 10.16
CA LEU A 108 2.16 -12.32 9.27
C LEU A 108 1.73 -12.02 7.83
N ILE A 109 0.48 -12.29 7.49
CA ILE A 109 -0.11 -12.01 6.18
C ILE A 109 -1.47 -11.34 6.34
N TYR A 110 -1.83 -10.50 5.36
CA TYR A 110 -3.13 -9.87 5.33
C TYR A 110 -4.22 -10.87 4.97
N ASN A 111 -5.40 -10.71 5.61
CA ASN A 111 -6.61 -11.34 5.15
C ASN A 111 -7.15 -10.54 3.95
N PHE A 112 -7.14 -11.17 2.78
CA PHE A 112 -7.58 -10.51 1.54
C PHE A 112 -9.03 -9.99 1.63
N TYR A 113 -9.91 -10.68 2.35
CA TYR A 113 -11.29 -10.24 2.51
C TYR A 113 -11.44 -8.91 3.25
N ASP A 114 -10.49 -8.57 4.13
CA ASP A 114 -10.53 -7.31 4.87
C ASP A 114 -10.13 -6.12 3.98
N LEU A 115 -9.50 -6.40 2.84
CA LEU A 115 -9.07 -5.39 1.87
C LEU A 115 -10.07 -5.17 0.73
N LEU A 116 -11.04 -6.08 0.53
CA LEU A 116 -11.96 -6.01 -0.62
C LEU A 116 -12.76 -4.71 -0.65
N ASP A 117 -13.29 -4.28 0.50
CA ASP A 117 -14.10 -3.07 0.60
C ASP A 117 -13.29 -1.82 0.20
N ASP A 118 -12.03 -1.75 0.63
CA ASP A 118 -11.13 -0.65 0.28
C ASP A 118 -10.76 -0.66 -1.21
N MET A 119 -10.75 -1.82 -1.83
CA MET A 119 -10.50 -2.02 -3.26
C MET A 119 -11.75 -1.84 -4.13
N GLY A 120 -12.93 -1.68 -3.53
CA GLY A 120 -14.21 -1.62 -4.24
C GLY A 120 -14.61 -2.95 -4.89
N LEU A 121 -14.14 -4.06 -4.35
CA LEU A 121 -14.37 -5.41 -4.83
C LEU A 121 -15.30 -6.17 -3.87
N SER A 122 -15.94 -7.22 -4.36
CA SER A 122 -16.82 -8.10 -3.60
C SER A 122 -16.28 -9.52 -3.56
N LYS A 123 -16.63 -10.28 -2.52
CA LYS A 123 -16.33 -11.72 -2.48
C LYS A 123 -16.91 -12.47 -3.67
N ASP A 124 -18.06 -12.03 -4.16
CA ASP A 124 -18.78 -12.65 -5.29
C ASP A 124 -18.03 -12.48 -6.62
N ASP A 125 -17.05 -11.57 -6.68
CA ASP A 125 -16.20 -11.39 -7.86
C ASP A 125 -15.14 -12.50 -8.03
N TYR A 126 -14.94 -13.34 -6.98
CA TYR A 126 -13.88 -14.34 -6.91
C TYR A 126 -14.37 -15.79 -6.67
N LEU A 127 -15.68 -16.02 -6.52
CA LEU A 127 -16.25 -17.34 -6.20
C LEU A 127 -17.22 -17.82 -7.26
#